data_134593efb5ab00f672fdae6f577ba4bb
#
_entry.id   134593efb5ab00f672fdae6f577ba4bb
#
_cell.length_a   1.000
_cell.length_b   1.000
_cell.length_c   1.000
_cell.angle_alpha   90.00
_cell.angle_beta   90.00
_cell.angle_gamma   90.00
#
_symmetry.space_group_name_H-M   'P 1'
#
loop_
_entity.id
_entity.type
_entity.pdbx_description
1 polymer ?
#
loop_
_entity_poly.entity_id
_entity_poly.type
_entity_poly.pdbx_seq_one_letter_code
_entity_poly.pdbx_strand_id
1 'polypeptide(L)'
;IIMGKMAVAAASITLMVADVVDHTNYIAKSRASIEALKSANLLKSVTINALILGEHGVGKETLARHIIAAPVVDASSFNELLALIETNSSLIVKNFHKITNYKKLKIALDSHKTRIIATSSLPIGESLTDEFFSLKITIPPLRERMEDVFPLMEKFAFEAHMMFDGGMGDEVSLKEIVPDLSKNCYSLRRSVYNAYLMSSFGEEEILSMMERFLAERIGGRNDYRDLLYLFDVPMIRSGYAKFGSQLSISKKFG
;
A
#
# COMPACT_ATOMS: atom_id res chain seq x y z
N ILE A 1 9.13 26.61 20.32
CA ILE A 1 10.08 26.79 19.17
C ILE A 1 10.61 25.43 18.70
N ILE A 2 10.83 24.44 19.60
CA ILE A 2 11.34 23.10 19.24
C ILE A 2 10.29 22.27 18.51
N MET A 3 9.01 22.30 18.91
CA MET A 3 7.91 21.59 18.24
C MET A 3 7.64 22.03 16.79
N GLY A 4 7.80 23.32 16.48
CA GLY A 4 7.61 23.84 15.12
C GLY A 4 8.69 23.36 14.14
N LYS A 5 9.93 23.19 14.61
CA LYS A 5 11.03 22.69 13.77
C LYS A 5 10.92 21.19 13.46
N MET A 6 10.38 20.40 14.39
CA MET A 6 10.12 18.96 14.15
C MET A 6 8.97 18.72 13.18
N ALA A 7 7.92 19.53 13.22
CA ALA A 7 6.80 19.41 12.27
C ALA A 7 7.21 19.79 10.83
N VAL A 8 8.06 20.81 10.66
CA VAL A 8 8.58 21.22 9.36
C VAL A 8 9.57 20.18 8.82
N ALA A 9 10.42 19.61 9.68
CA ALA A 9 11.34 18.54 9.30
C ALA A 9 10.59 17.27 8.88
N ALA A 10 9.55 16.87 9.61
CA ALA A 10 8.71 15.74 9.26
C ALA A 10 7.98 15.94 7.92
N ALA A 11 7.43 17.13 7.68
CA ALA A 11 6.79 17.47 6.39
C ALA A 11 7.79 17.48 5.23
N SER A 12 9.00 18.01 5.43
CA SER A 12 10.07 18.00 4.41
C SER A 12 10.60 16.59 4.13
N ILE A 13 10.72 15.74 5.15
CA ILE A 13 11.11 14.33 4.99
C ILE A 13 10.02 13.57 4.24
N THR A 14 8.74 13.81 4.54
CA THR A 14 7.61 13.19 3.83
C THR A 14 7.57 13.60 2.34
N LEU A 15 7.90 14.85 2.01
CA LEU A 15 8.02 15.29 0.61
C LEU A 15 9.25 14.72 -0.10
N MET A 16 10.42 14.65 0.59
CA MET A 16 11.64 14.07 0.00
C MET A 16 11.54 12.55 -0.19
N VAL A 17 10.86 11.83 0.72
CA VAL A 17 10.67 10.38 0.58
C VAL A 17 9.67 10.04 -0.51
N ALA A 18 8.72 10.91 -0.81
CA ALA A 18 7.80 10.73 -1.94
C ALA A 18 8.52 10.73 -3.30
N ASP A 19 9.64 11.45 -3.44
CA ASP A 19 10.44 11.51 -4.66
C ASP A 19 11.48 10.38 -4.80
N VAL A 20 11.81 9.66 -3.70
CA VAL A 20 12.83 8.59 -3.70
C VAL A 20 12.24 7.20 -3.91
N VAL A 21 10.95 7.00 -3.65
CA VAL A 21 10.30 5.71 -3.89
C VAL A 21 9.99 5.58 -5.37
N ASP A 22 10.74 4.71 -6.07
CA ASP A 22 10.46 4.36 -7.46
C ASP A 22 9.08 3.68 -7.59
N HIS A 23 8.05 4.53 -7.75
CA HIS A 23 6.67 4.09 -7.95
C HIS A 23 6.46 3.38 -9.30
N THR A 24 7.46 3.36 -10.17
CA THR A 24 7.38 2.77 -11.51
C THR A 24 7.75 1.29 -11.53
N ASN A 25 8.38 0.78 -10.46
CA ASN A 25 8.82 -0.61 -10.42
C ASN A 25 7.68 -1.56 -10.05
N TYR A 26 6.98 -2.07 -11.07
CA TYR A 26 5.95 -3.08 -10.91
C TYR A 26 6.59 -4.45 -10.72
N ILE A 27 6.38 -5.08 -9.56
CA ILE A 27 6.91 -6.42 -9.25
C ILE A 27 6.01 -7.47 -9.92
N ALA A 28 6.63 -8.37 -10.67
CA ALA A 28 5.97 -9.44 -11.39
C ALA A 28 6.78 -10.74 -11.27
N LYS A 29 6.33 -11.67 -10.44
CA LYS A 29 6.87 -13.02 -10.29
C LYS A 29 5.83 -14.08 -10.64
N SER A 30 4.56 -13.86 -10.27
CA SER A 30 3.47 -14.73 -10.67
C SER A 30 3.21 -14.64 -12.17
N ARG A 31 2.67 -15.71 -12.73
CA ARG A 31 2.30 -15.77 -14.16
C ARG A 31 1.38 -14.61 -14.54
N ALA A 32 0.36 -14.33 -13.73
CA ALA A 32 -0.60 -13.25 -14.00
C ALA A 32 0.07 -11.87 -14.02
N SER A 33 0.98 -11.60 -13.08
CA SER A 33 1.71 -10.33 -13.03
C SER A 33 2.72 -10.19 -14.19
N ILE A 34 3.34 -11.29 -14.60
CA ILE A 34 4.24 -11.30 -15.77
C ILE A 34 3.45 -11.02 -17.05
N GLU A 35 2.27 -11.61 -17.24
CA GLU A 35 1.39 -11.34 -18.38
C GLU A 35 0.90 -9.89 -18.41
N ALA A 36 0.52 -9.35 -17.23
CA ALA A 36 0.15 -7.93 -17.10
C ALA A 36 1.33 -7.00 -17.43
N LEU A 37 2.54 -7.30 -16.97
CA LEU A 37 3.74 -6.53 -17.26
C LEU A 37 4.13 -6.60 -18.75
N LYS A 38 4.00 -7.77 -19.41
CA LYS A 38 4.21 -7.92 -20.85
C LYS A 38 3.24 -7.04 -21.64
N SER A 39 1.95 -7.05 -21.30
CA SER A 39 0.95 -6.19 -21.90
C SER A 39 1.24 -4.71 -21.70
N ALA A 40 1.69 -4.33 -20.49
CA ALA A 40 2.11 -2.97 -20.17
C ALA A 40 3.33 -2.53 -21.02
N ASN A 41 4.31 -3.41 -21.21
CA ASN A 41 5.48 -3.13 -22.04
C ASN A 41 5.12 -2.92 -23.52
N LEU A 42 4.17 -3.68 -24.04
CA LEU A 42 3.64 -3.45 -25.40
C LEU A 42 2.96 -2.08 -25.51
N LEU A 43 2.24 -1.67 -24.46
CA LEU A 43 1.57 -0.37 -24.44
C LEU A 43 2.55 0.82 -24.40
N LYS A 44 3.81 0.65 -24.02
CA LYS A 44 4.81 1.72 -24.09
C LYS A 44 5.10 2.16 -25.52
N SER A 45 5.03 1.24 -26.45
CA SER A 45 5.38 1.48 -27.87
C SER A 45 4.19 1.88 -28.75
N VAL A 46 2.96 1.87 -28.22
CA VAL A 46 1.73 2.16 -28.98
C VAL A 46 0.90 3.22 -28.29
N THR A 47 0.26 4.09 -29.08
CA THR A 47 -0.57 5.22 -28.58
C THR A 47 -2.05 4.85 -28.55
N ILE A 48 -2.40 3.77 -27.86
CA ILE A 48 -3.80 3.37 -27.67
C ILE A 48 -4.23 3.56 -26.21
N ASN A 49 -5.52 3.72 -26.01
CA ASN A 49 -6.11 3.74 -24.68
C ASN A 49 -6.18 2.33 -24.09
N ALA A 50 -5.91 2.19 -22.82
CA ALA A 50 -5.98 0.92 -22.11
C ALA A 50 -6.65 1.06 -20.74
N LEU A 51 -7.35 -0.02 -20.33
CA LEU A 51 -8.01 -0.14 -19.05
C LEU A 51 -7.32 -1.20 -18.20
N ILE A 52 -6.95 -0.83 -16.96
CA ILE A 52 -6.39 -1.74 -15.97
C ILE A 52 -7.45 -2.00 -14.89
N LEU A 53 -7.89 -3.24 -14.79
CA LEU A 53 -8.89 -3.69 -13.83
C LEU A 53 -8.25 -4.47 -12.68
N GLY A 54 -8.89 -4.45 -11.53
CA GLY A 54 -8.52 -5.24 -10.36
C GLY A 54 -8.94 -4.57 -9.06
N GLU A 55 -8.90 -5.29 -7.96
CA GLU A 55 -9.25 -4.78 -6.62
C GLU A 55 -8.40 -3.58 -6.21
N HIS A 56 -8.81 -2.89 -5.13
CA HIS A 56 -7.97 -1.85 -4.52
C HIS A 56 -6.65 -2.45 -4.00
N GLY A 57 -5.55 -1.72 -4.21
CA GLY A 57 -4.24 -2.13 -3.71
C GLY A 57 -3.51 -3.20 -4.53
N VAL A 58 -4.02 -3.65 -5.68
CA VAL A 58 -3.34 -4.67 -6.51
C VAL A 58 -2.16 -4.14 -7.35
N GLY A 59 -1.91 -2.82 -7.35
CA GLY A 59 -0.82 -2.21 -8.12
C GLY A 59 -1.23 -1.64 -9.48
N LYS A 60 -2.52 -1.36 -9.73
CA LYS A 60 -3.01 -0.77 -10.99
C LYS A 60 -2.34 0.55 -11.36
N GLU A 61 -2.20 1.46 -10.40
CA GLU A 61 -1.56 2.76 -10.62
C GLU A 61 -0.07 2.61 -10.91
N THR A 62 0.61 1.71 -10.20
CA THR A 62 2.02 1.39 -10.44
C THR A 62 2.22 0.87 -11.86
N LEU A 63 1.34 -0.01 -12.33
CA LEU A 63 1.38 -0.51 -13.70
C LEU A 63 1.06 0.59 -14.73
N ALA A 64 0.09 1.48 -14.45
CA ALA A 64 -0.22 2.61 -15.31
C ALA A 64 0.96 3.57 -15.44
N ARG A 65 1.64 3.91 -14.34
CA ARG A 65 2.86 4.73 -14.34
C ARG A 65 4.04 4.06 -15.05
N HIS A 66 4.09 2.72 -15.03
CA HIS A 66 5.07 1.97 -15.81
C HIS A 66 4.82 2.10 -17.32
N ILE A 67 3.56 2.23 -17.76
CA ILE A 67 3.20 2.40 -19.18
C ILE A 67 3.51 3.79 -19.68
N ILE A 68 3.12 4.83 -18.93
CA ILE A 68 3.30 6.25 -19.31
C ILE A 68 3.69 7.11 -18.11
N ALA A 69 4.58 8.06 -18.33
CA ALA A 69 4.85 9.15 -17.42
C ALA A 69 3.88 10.32 -17.73
N ALA A 70 2.74 10.35 -17.07
CA ALA A 70 1.68 11.33 -17.33
C ALA A 70 1.00 11.77 -16.03
N PRO A 71 0.36 12.95 -16.00
CA PRO A 71 -0.43 13.39 -14.85
C PRO A 71 -1.50 12.36 -14.49
N VAL A 72 -1.76 12.24 -13.18
CA VAL A 72 -2.76 11.32 -12.62
C VAL A 72 -3.94 12.13 -12.12
N VAL A 73 -5.14 11.75 -12.54
CA VAL A 73 -6.39 12.40 -12.12
C VAL A 73 -7.41 11.36 -11.67
N ASP A 74 -8.18 11.67 -10.64
CA ASP A 74 -9.30 10.82 -10.22
C ASP A 74 -10.55 11.15 -11.03
N ALA A 75 -11.24 10.14 -11.54
CA ALA A 75 -12.44 10.29 -12.34
C ALA A 75 -13.60 10.99 -11.59
N SER A 76 -13.58 10.98 -10.25
CA SER A 76 -14.56 11.74 -9.45
C SER A 76 -14.39 13.25 -9.58
N SER A 77 -13.19 13.75 -9.92
CA SER A 77 -12.90 15.15 -10.21
C SER A 77 -13.12 15.46 -11.69
N PHE A 78 -14.34 15.25 -12.20
CA PHE A 78 -14.64 15.26 -13.63
C PHE A 78 -14.27 16.58 -14.33
N ASN A 79 -14.43 17.74 -13.68
CA ASN A 79 -14.07 19.04 -14.27
C ASN A 79 -12.54 19.20 -14.39
N GLU A 80 -11.78 18.72 -13.40
CA GLU A 80 -10.32 18.69 -13.44
C GLU A 80 -9.82 17.76 -14.55
N LEU A 81 -10.45 16.59 -14.69
CA LEU A 81 -10.15 15.66 -15.78
C LEU A 81 -10.32 16.32 -17.15
N LEU A 82 -11.42 17.05 -17.38
CA LEU A 82 -11.65 17.77 -18.64
C LEU A 82 -10.59 18.83 -18.89
N ALA A 83 -10.24 19.63 -17.87
CA ALA A 83 -9.20 20.67 -17.99
C ALA A 83 -7.82 20.07 -18.31
N LEU A 84 -7.50 18.92 -17.70
CA LEU A 84 -6.23 18.22 -17.98
C LEU A 84 -6.20 17.61 -19.39
N ILE A 85 -7.33 17.17 -19.93
CA ILE A 85 -7.43 16.67 -21.32
C ILE A 85 -7.05 17.78 -22.33
N GLU A 86 -7.45 19.03 -22.07
CA GLU A 86 -7.15 20.16 -22.95
C GLU A 86 -5.64 20.51 -23.00
N THR A 87 -4.91 20.19 -21.94
CA THR A 87 -3.50 20.62 -21.78
C THR A 87 -2.48 19.50 -21.91
N ASN A 88 -2.91 18.23 -21.93
CA ASN A 88 -2.02 17.09 -21.94
C ASN A 88 -2.32 16.10 -23.06
N SER A 89 -1.27 15.60 -23.69
CA SER A 89 -1.39 14.55 -24.72
C SER A 89 -1.66 13.14 -24.15
N SER A 90 -1.41 12.94 -22.86
CA SER A 90 -1.61 11.67 -22.18
C SER A 90 -1.98 11.86 -20.73
N LEU A 91 -2.85 11.01 -20.18
CA LEU A 91 -3.28 11.04 -18.78
C LEU A 91 -3.41 9.63 -18.19
N ILE A 92 -3.22 9.53 -16.88
CA ILE A 92 -3.61 8.35 -16.08
C ILE A 92 -4.90 8.71 -15.34
N VAL A 93 -6.00 8.00 -15.64
CA VAL A 93 -7.33 8.27 -15.05
C VAL A 93 -7.65 7.18 -14.03
N LYS A 94 -7.68 7.54 -12.74
CA LYS A 94 -8.06 6.61 -11.67
C LYS A 94 -9.56 6.53 -11.50
N ASN A 95 -10.02 5.35 -11.03
CA ASN A 95 -11.42 5.11 -10.71
C ASN A 95 -12.39 5.41 -11.87
N PHE A 96 -12.05 4.98 -13.07
CA PHE A 96 -12.82 5.26 -14.30
C PHE A 96 -14.32 4.93 -14.18
N HIS A 97 -14.70 3.95 -13.34
CA HIS A 97 -16.10 3.63 -13.03
C HIS A 97 -16.88 4.78 -12.36
N LYS A 98 -16.20 5.83 -11.88
CA LYS A 98 -16.84 7.03 -11.27
C LYS A 98 -17.12 8.14 -12.27
N ILE A 99 -16.84 7.95 -13.55
CA ILE A 99 -17.17 8.95 -14.58
C ILE A 99 -18.67 9.20 -14.60
N THR A 100 -19.05 10.46 -14.50
CA THR A 100 -20.46 10.90 -14.46
C THR A 100 -21.05 11.12 -15.85
N ASN A 101 -20.21 11.50 -16.85
CA ASN A 101 -20.65 11.78 -18.20
C ASN A 101 -19.66 11.24 -19.24
N TYR A 102 -19.86 10.00 -19.67
CA TYR A 102 -19.04 9.33 -20.65
C TYR A 102 -19.09 9.97 -22.03
N LYS A 103 -20.25 10.50 -22.45
CA LYS A 103 -20.39 11.18 -23.76
C LYS A 103 -19.52 12.43 -23.83
N LYS A 104 -19.55 13.27 -22.79
CA LYS A 104 -18.73 14.48 -22.70
C LYS A 104 -17.24 14.14 -22.66
N LEU A 105 -16.86 13.10 -21.90
CA LEU A 105 -15.49 12.60 -21.88
C LEU A 105 -15.02 12.17 -23.27
N LYS A 106 -15.83 11.39 -23.98
CA LYS A 106 -15.49 10.90 -25.31
C LYS A 106 -15.23 12.04 -26.29
N ILE A 107 -16.13 13.04 -26.33
CA ILE A 107 -15.98 14.23 -27.16
C ILE A 107 -14.66 14.95 -26.83
N ALA A 108 -14.34 15.14 -25.55
CA ALA A 108 -13.12 15.80 -25.14
C ALA A 108 -11.86 15.05 -25.57
N LEU A 109 -11.83 13.72 -25.35
CA LEU A 109 -10.69 12.88 -25.76
C LEU A 109 -10.47 12.87 -27.27
N ASP A 110 -11.55 12.80 -28.05
CA ASP A 110 -11.48 12.79 -29.53
C ASP A 110 -11.05 14.15 -30.08
N SER A 111 -11.53 15.25 -29.47
CA SER A 111 -11.18 16.63 -29.88
C SER A 111 -9.71 16.94 -29.63
N HIS A 112 -9.16 16.53 -28.50
CA HIS A 112 -7.76 16.83 -28.10
C HIS A 112 -6.79 15.68 -28.43
N LYS A 113 -7.28 14.53 -28.92
CA LYS A 113 -6.50 13.32 -29.22
C LYS A 113 -5.67 12.85 -28.02
N THR A 114 -6.20 13.04 -26.80
CA THR A 114 -5.52 12.70 -25.57
C THR A 114 -5.60 11.20 -25.32
N ARG A 115 -4.44 10.58 -25.10
CA ARG A 115 -4.32 9.18 -24.72
C ARG A 115 -4.63 9.00 -23.23
N ILE A 116 -5.43 7.98 -22.87
CA ILE A 116 -5.66 7.64 -21.46
C ILE A 116 -5.25 6.20 -21.13
N ILE A 117 -4.60 6.05 -19.98
CA ILE A 117 -4.46 4.78 -19.29
C ILE A 117 -5.36 4.85 -18.06
N ALA A 118 -6.48 4.15 -18.11
CA ALA A 118 -7.48 4.18 -17.05
C ALA A 118 -7.32 3.03 -16.07
N THR A 119 -7.68 3.24 -14.80
CA THR A 119 -7.77 2.17 -13.80
C THR A 119 -9.17 2.10 -13.23
N SER A 120 -9.66 0.90 -12.95
CA SER A 120 -10.93 0.69 -12.28
C SER A 120 -10.85 -0.45 -11.26
N SER A 121 -11.54 -0.29 -10.14
CA SER A 121 -11.69 -1.36 -9.13
C SER A 121 -13.02 -2.10 -9.26
N LEU A 122 -13.93 -1.58 -10.07
CA LEU A 122 -15.21 -2.21 -10.39
C LEU A 122 -15.27 -2.54 -11.89
N PRO A 123 -15.99 -3.57 -12.27
CA PRO A 123 -16.27 -3.86 -13.67
C PRO A 123 -16.93 -2.66 -14.35
N ILE A 124 -16.60 -2.44 -15.60
CA ILE A 124 -17.23 -1.46 -16.48
C ILE A 124 -17.96 -2.26 -17.55
N GLY A 125 -19.14 -1.80 -17.98
CA GLY A 125 -19.92 -2.47 -19.03
C GLY A 125 -19.10 -2.67 -20.31
N GLU A 126 -19.26 -3.79 -20.98
CA GLU A 126 -18.48 -4.15 -22.19
C GLU A 126 -18.59 -3.08 -23.26
N SER A 127 -19.81 -2.59 -23.54
CA SER A 127 -20.02 -1.53 -24.53
C SER A 127 -19.19 -0.26 -24.25
N LEU A 128 -19.10 0.17 -22.99
CA LEU A 128 -18.26 1.30 -22.62
C LEU A 128 -16.78 0.97 -22.70
N THR A 129 -16.40 -0.27 -22.34
CA THR A 129 -15.02 -0.71 -22.43
C THR A 129 -14.55 -0.68 -23.88
N ASP A 130 -15.32 -1.21 -24.79
CA ASP A 130 -14.98 -1.28 -26.23
C ASP A 130 -14.99 0.11 -26.88
N GLU A 131 -15.83 1.02 -26.40
CA GLU A 131 -15.88 2.41 -26.91
C GLU A 131 -14.62 3.22 -26.57
N PHE A 132 -14.03 3.00 -25.37
CA PHE A 132 -12.93 3.82 -24.87
C PHE A 132 -11.55 3.15 -24.96
N PHE A 133 -11.48 1.83 -24.91
CA PHE A 133 -10.23 1.11 -24.70
C PHE A 133 -10.01 0.00 -25.74
N SER A 134 -8.84 0.02 -26.35
CA SER A 134 -8.42 -1.04 -27.27
C SER A 134 -7.81 -2.25 -26.54
N LEU A 135 -7.40 -2.09 -25.29
CA LEU A 135 -6.80 -3.17 -24.50
C LEU A 135 -7.29 -3.11 -23.05
N LYS A 136 -7.60 -4.28 -22.50
CA LYS A 136 -7.94 -4.48 -21.10
C LYS A 136 -6.90 -5.39 -20.43
N ILE A 137 -6.32 -4.93 -19.31
CA ILE A 137 -5.42 -5.70 -18.45
C ILE A 137 -6.13 -5.95 -17.14
N THR A 138 -6.22 -7.21 -16.71
CA THR A 138 -6.78 -7.56 -15.41
C THR A 138 -5.67 -8.01 -14.47
N ILE A 139 -5.58 -7.38 -13.29
CA ILE A 139 -4.65 -7.76 -12.24
C ILE A 139 -5.45 -8.47 -11.15
N PRO A 140 -5.21 -9.77 -10.92
CA PRO A 140 -5.91 -10.50 -9.86
C PRO A 140 -5.50 -10.02 -8.47
N PRO A 141 -6.29 -10.30 -7.42
CA PRO A 141 -5.94 -9.96 -6.05
C PRO A 141 -4.67 -10.71 -5.62
N LEU A 142 -3.97 -10.12 -4.63
CA LEU A 142 -2.66 -10.63 -4.21
C LEU A 142 -2.73 -12.05 -3.63
N ARG A 143 -3.86 -12.44 -3.03
CA ARG A 143 -4.12 -13.80 -2.56
C ARG A 143 -4.13 -14.87 -3.67
N GLU A 144 -4.29 -14.48 -4.92
CA GLU A 144 -4.27 -15.38 -6.10
C GLU A 144 -2.92 -15.36 -6.83
N ARG A 145 -1.93 -14.61 -6.31
CA ARG A 145 -0.58 -14.50 -6.89
C ARG A 145 0.49 -14.46 -5.80
N MET A 146 0.54 -15.54 -5.05
CA MET A 146 1.38 -15.68 -3.86
C MET A 146 2.88 -15.52 -4.12
N GLU A 147 3.33 -15.82 -5.36
CA GLU A 147 4.72 -15.66 -5.78
C GLU A 147 5.19 -14.20 -5.79
N ASP A 148 4.25 -13.25 -5.85
CA ASP A 148 4.57 -11.81 -5.76
C ASP A 148 4.69 -11.33 -4.31
N VAL A 149 4.18 -12.08 -3.32
CA VAL A 149 4.07 -11.62 -1.93
C VAL A 149 5.45 -11.35 -1.33
N PHE A 150 6.36 -12.32 -1.39
CA PHE A 150 7.68 -12.17 -0.78
C PHE A 150 8.51 -11.04 -1.42
N PRO A 151 8.62 -10.92 -2.77
CA PRO A 151 9.29 -9.79 -3.39
C PRO A 151 8.64 -8.42 -3.08
N LEU A 152 7.32 -8.38 -2.87
CA LEU A 152 6.65 -7.16 -2.41
C LEU A 152 7.00 -6.85 -0.95
N MET A 153 7.12 -7.87 -0.09
CA MET A 153 7.59 -7.69 1.29
C MET A 153 9.02 -7.15 1.33
N GLU A 154 9.92 -7.68 0.50
CA GLU A 154 11.29 -7.16 0.37
C GLU A 154 11.30 -5.67 -0.03
N LYS A 155 10.48 -5.30 -1.01
CA LYS A 155 10.33 -3.89 -1.41
C LYS A 155 9.82 -3.03 -0.26
N PHE A 156 8.78 -3.48 0.45
CA PHE A 156 8.22 -2.72 1.58
C PHE A 156 9.15 -2.69 2.78
N ALA A 157 9.96 -3.72 2.99
CA ALA A 157 11.01 -3.73 3.99
C ALA A 157 12.08 -2.68 3.70
N PHE A 158 12.53 -2.60 2.44
CA PHE A 158 13.45 -1.55 2.02
C PHE A 158 12.86 -0.15 2.22
N GLU A 159 11.60 0.06 1.84
CA GLU A 159 10.88 1.33 2.07
C GLU A 159 10.80 1.65 3.58
N ALA A 160 10.48 0.65 4.42
CA ALA A 160 10.39 0.81 5.88
C ALA A 160 11.74 1.14 6.49
N HIS A 161 12.79 0.42 6.09
CA HIS A 161 14.17 0.68 6.51
C HIS A 161 14.59 2.13 6.22
N MET A 162 14.34 2.61 5.01
CA MET A 162 14.63 4.00 4.64
C MET A 162 13.83 5.04 5.42
N MET A 163 12.63 4.68 5.91
CA MET A 163 11.76 5.60 6.65
C MET A 163 12.05 5.61 8.16
N PHE A 164 12.31 4.44 8.75
CA PHE A 164 12.41 4.28 10.20
C PHE A 164 13.84 4.18 10.70
N ASP A 165 14.78 3.77 9.84
CA ASP A 165 16.17 3.58 10.20
C ASP A 165 16.99 4.86 10.03
N GLY A 166 17.13 5.58 11.12
CA GLY A 166 18.30 6.42 11.36
C GLY A 166 19.57 5.59 11.67
N GLY A 167 19.57 4.26 11.37
CA GLY A 167 20.77 3.40 11.43
C GLY A 167 20.94 2.51 12.67
N MET A 168 19.91 2.19 13.44
CA MET A 168 20.07 1.42 14.71
C MET A 168 19.00 0.36 15.00
N GLY A 169 18.24 -0.12 14.01
CA GLY A 169 17.29 -1.23 14.22
C GLY A 169 17.90 -2.60 13.91
N ASP A 170 17.57 -3.62 14.70
CA ASP A 170 17.88 -5.01 14.35
C ASP A 170 17.20 -5.39 13.03
N GLU A 171 17.89 -6.16 12.18
CA GLU A 171 17.37 -6.60 10.89
C GLU A 171 16.10 -7.46 11.09
N VAL A 172 14.94 -6.92 10.68
CA VAL A 172 13.66 -7.62 10.82
C VAL A 172 13.62 -8.81 9.86
N SER A 173 13.50 -10.02 10.39
CA SER A 173 13.34 -11.22 9.59
C SER A 173 11.98 -11.24 8.89
N LEU A 174 11.95 -11.05 7.57
CA LEU A 174 10.73 -11.10 6.78
C LEU A 174 9.96 -12.43 6.90
N LYS A 175 10.65 -13.52 7.27
CA LYS A 175 10.04 -14.85 7.45
C LYS A 175 9.15 -14.93 8.69
N GLU A 176 9.36 -14.05 9.65
CA GLU A 176 8.58 -13.97 10.89
C GLU A 176 7.33 -13.09 10.74
N ILE A 177 7.26 -12.30 9.68
CA ILE A 177 6.12 -11.43 9.42
C ILE A 177 4.97 -12.25 8.83
N VAL A 178 3.83 -12.26 9.52
CA VAL A 178 2.59 -12.82 8.98
C VAL A 178 1.99 -11.82 8.00
N PRO A 179 1.95 -12.13 6.67
CA PRO A 179 1.46 -11.20 5.67
C PRO A 179 -0.06 -11.07 5.72
N ASP A 180 -0.58 -9.86 5.89
CA ASP A 180 -2.01 -9.57 5.71
C ASP A 180 -2.30 -9.23 4.25
N LEU A 181 -3.06 -10.09 3.56
CA LEU A 181 -3.44 -9.93 2.15
C LEU A 181 -4.87 -9.42 1.97
N SER A 182 -5.59 -9.09 3.04
CA SER A 182 -7.01 -8.71 3.02
C SER A 182 -7.32 -7.48 2.15
N LYS A 183 -6.38 -6.56 2.05
CA LYS A 183 -6.44 -5.35 1.20
C LYS A 183 -5.26 -5.27 0.23
N ASN A 184 -4.82 -6.41 -0.28
CA ASN A 184 -3.73 -6.55 -1.23
C ASN A 184 -2.43 -5.87 -0.71
N CYS A 185 -1.75 -5.06 -1.54
CA CYS A 185 -0.50 -4.39 -1.15
C CYS A 185 -0.66 -3.39 -0.01
N TYR A 186 -1.86 -2.85 0.25
CA TYR A 186 -2.06 -1.91 1.37
C TYR A 186 -1.94 -2.62 2.73
N SER A 187 -2.58 -3.76 2.90
CA SER A 187 -2.49 -4.53 4.14
C SER A 187 -1.12 -5.21 4.26
N LEU A 188 -0.56 -5.72 3.17
CA LEU A 188 0.77 -6.30 3.16
C LEU A 188 1.85 -5.29 3.56
N ARG A 189 1.83 -4.07 2.98
CA ARG A 189 2.75 -3.00 3.36
C ARG A 189 2.60 -2.66 4.84
N ARG A 190 1.37 -2.57 5.34
CA ARG A 190 1.12 -2.30 6.77
C ARG A 190 1.69 -3.40 7.68
N SER A 191 1.58 -4.69 7.29
CA SER A 191 2.18 -5.77 8.07
C SER A 191 3.69 -5.61 8.20
N VAL A 192 4.37 -5.29 7.10
CA VAL A 192 5.83 -5.07 7.08
C VAL A 192 6.20 -3.82 7.90
N TYR A 193 5.53 -2.70 7.66
CA TYR A 193 5.82 -1.44 8.37
C TYR A 193 5.59 -1.57 9.87
N ASN A 194 4.53 -2.26 10.30
CA ASN A 194 4.28 -2.52 11.72
C ASN A 194 5.40 -3.37 12.35
N ALA A 195 5.91 -4.37 11.63
CA ALA A 195 7.02 -5.19 12.14
C ALA A 195 8.29 -4.35 12.34
N TYR A 196 8.63 -3.50 11.38
CA TYR A 196 9.77 -2.58 11.49
C TYR A 196 9.57 -1.55 12.61
N LEU A 197 8.38 -0.97 12.72
CA LEU A 197 8.06 -0.04 13.81
C LEU A 197 8.17 -0.71 15.17
N MET A 198 7.67 -1.94 15.30
CA MET A 198 7.75 -2.68 16.57
C MET A 198 9.18 -3.08 16.92
N SER A 199 10.03 -3.38 15.95
CA SER A 199 11.44 -3.70 16.21
C SER A 199 12.27 -2.48 16.63
N SER A 200 11.80 -1.27 16.31
CA SER A 200 12.47 -0.03 16.72
C SER A 200 12.16 0.41 18.17
N PHE A 201 11.19 -0.23 18.82
CA PHE A 201 10.85 0.10 20.21
C PHE A 201 11.76 -0.62 21.21
N GLY A 202 12.51 0.15 21.97
CA GLY A 202 13.25 -0.32 23.14
C GLY A 202 12.35 -0.47 24.37
N GLU A 203 12.94 -0.90 25.47
CA GLU A 203 12.25 -1.09 26.75
C GLU A 203 11.62 0.21 27.26
N GLU A 204 12.34 1.33 27.14
CA GLU A 204 11.86 2.65 27.61
C GLU A 204 10.63 3.12 26.85
N GLU A 205 10.58 2.92 25.52
CA GLU A 205 9.42 3.28 24.70
C GLU A 205 8.19 2.41 25.04
N ILE A 206 8.41 1.12 25.26
CA ILE A 206 7.35 0.18 25.66
C ILE A 206 6.79 0.59 27.04
N LEU A 207 7.65 0.88 28.01
CA LEU A 207 7.23 1.33 29.33
C LEU A 207 6.48 2.66 29.25
N SER A 208 6.97 3.63 28.50
CA SER A 208 6.32 4.93 28.32
C SER A 208 4.94 4.80 27.67
N MET A 209 4.77 3.91 26.69
CA MET A 209 3.47 3.61 26.09
C MET A 209 2.52 2.95 27.10
N MET A 210 3.02 2.00 27.90
CA MET A 210 2.26 1.35 28.95
C MET A 210 1.81 2.36 30.01
N GLU A 211 2.70 3.23 30.46
CA GLU A 211 2.38 4.29 31.43
C GLU A 211 1.25 5.19 30.93
N ARG A 212 1.34 5.68 29.68
CA ARG A 212 0.30 6.50 29.08
C ARG A 212 -1.04 5.76 28.97
N PHE A 213 -1.00 4.50 28.54
CA PHE A 213 -2.20 3.67 28.42
C PHE A 213 -2.86 3.41 29.77
N LEU A 214 -2.07 3.18 30.83
CA LEU A 214 -2.54 2.93 32.17
C LEU A 214 -3.05 4.21 32.84
N ALA A 215 -2.39 5.36 32.63
CA ALA A 215 -2.78 6.65 33.23
C ALA A 215 -4.24 7.03 32.93
N GLU A 216 -4.75 6.68 31.74
CA GLU A 216 -6.14 6.91 31.36
C GLU A 216 -7.14 5.93 31.98
N ARG A 217 -6.68 4.84 32.62
CA ARG A 217 -7.51 3.72 33.09
C ARG A 217 -7.45 3.48 34.58
N ILE A 218 -6.44 4.01 35.25
CA ILE A 218 -6.28 3.91 36.71
C ILE A 218 -7.20 4.92 37.38
N GLY A 219 -8.08 4.48 38.29
CA GLY A 219 -9.01 5.33 39.05
C GLY A 219 -9.77 4.58 40.14
N GLY A 220 -9.59 3.26 40.26
CA GLY A 220 -10.29 2.39 41.18
C GLY A 220 -9.41 1.57 42.13
N ARG A 221 -10.04 0.89 43.07
CA ARG A 221 -9.33 0.08 44.08
C ARG A 221 -8.73 -1.23 43.55
N ASN A 222 -9.27 -1.76 42.46
CA ASN A 222 -8.88 -3.08 41.92
C ASN A 222 -8.08 -2.99 40.63
N ASP A 223 -7.75 -1.82 40.17
CA ASP A 223 -7.14 -1.56 38.85
C ASP A 223 -5.89 -2.39 38.62
N TYR A 224 -5.04 -2.56 39.61
CA TYR A 224 -3.85 -3.41 39.47
C TYR A 224 -4.21 -4.84 39.09
N ARG A 225 -5.21 -5.45 39.75
CA ARG A 225 -5.65 -6.82 39.46
C ARG A 225 -6.35 -6.90 38.11
N ASP A 226 -7.20 -5.92 37.83
CA ASP A 226 -8.01 -5.89 36.63
C ASP A 226 -7.17 -5.62 35.36
N LEU A 227 -6.02 -4.95 35.50
CA LEU A 227 -5.11 -4.62 34.41
C LEU A 227 -3.90 -5.59 34.27
N LEU A 228 -3.70 -6.51 35.23
CA LEU A 228 -2.57 -7.45 35.23
C LEU A 228 -2.53 -8.33 33.98
N TYR A 229 -3.66 -8.61 33.36
CA TYR A 229 -3.76 -9.37 32.12
C TYR A 229 -2.98 -8.72 30.94
N LEU A 230 -2.74 -7.42 31.01
CA LEU A 230 -1.94 -6.71 30.00
C LEU A 230 -0.49 -7.18 29.97
N PHE A 231 0.00 -7.69 31.09
CA PHE A 231 1.31 -8.32 31.18
C PHE A 231 1.22 -9.84 31.01
N ASP A 232 0.30 -10.50 31.70
CA ASP A 232 0.18 -11.97 31.72
C ASP A 232 -0.12 -12.54 30.33
N VAL A 233 -1.05 -11.93 29.60
CA VAL A 233 -1.46 -12.47 28.28
C VAL A 233 -0.32 -12.41 27.26
N PRO A 234 0.38 -11.30 27.04
CA PRO A 234 1.55 -11.26 26.17
C PRO A 234 2.65 -12.23 26.61
N MET A 235 2.93 -12.31 27.91
CA MET A 235 3.94 -13.18 28.49
C MET A 235 3.66 -14.66 28.19
N ILE A 236 2.42 -15.10 28.43
CA ILE A 236 1.99 -16.49 28.15
C ILE A 236 2.01 -16.77 26.63
N ARG A 237 1.51 -15.87 25.80
CA ARG A 237 1.50 -16.04 24.35
C ARG A 237 2.92 -16.14 23.79
N SER A 238 3.81 -15.26 24.23
CA SER A 238 5.23 -15.30 23.84
C SER A 238 5.91 -16.61 24.31
N GLY A 239 5.56 -17.05 25.51
CA GLY A 239 6.03 -18.34 26.04
C GLY A 239 5.58 -19.51 25.17
N TYR A 240 4.32 -19.54 24.73
CA TYR A 240 3.82 -20.57 23.82
C TYR A 240 4.53 -20.54 22.46
N ALA A 241 4.71 -19.35 21.89
CA ALA A 241 5.42 -19.18 20.62
C ALA A 241 6.87 -19.68 20.72
N LYS A 242 7.55 -19.40 21.84
CA LYS A 242 8.97 -19.73 22.03
C LYS A 242 9.22 -21.19 22.50
N PHE A 243 8.37 -21.74 23.35
CA PHE A 243 8.60 -23.02 24.03
C PHE A 243 7.63 -24.15 23.62
N GLY A 244 6.59 -23.84 22.85
CA GLY A 244 5.71 -24.82 22.19
C GLY A 244 4.73 -25.57 23.08
N SER A 245 4.89 -25.59 24.42
CA SER A 245 3.99 -26.31 25.32
C SER A 245 3.85 -25.65 26.70
N GLN A 246 2.70 -25.88 27.33
CA GLN A 246 2.40 -25.37 28.67
C GLN A 246 3.40 -25.91 29.73
N LEU A 247 3.79 -27.18 29.60
CA LEU A 247 4.75 -27.80 30.51
C LEU A 247 6.14 -27.14 30.43
N SER A 248 6.57 -26.79 29.22
CA SER A 248 7.85 -26.11 28.99
C SER A 248 7.81 -24.66 29.53
N ILE A 249 6.68 -23.98 29.40
CA ILE A 249 6.47 -22.63 29.94
C ILE A 249 6.53 -22.65 31.45
N SER A 250 5.77 -23.55 32.09
CA SER A 250 5.75 -23.69 33.56
C SER A 250 7.14 -23.94 34.15
N LYS A 251 7.97 -24.77 33.50
CA LYS A 251 9.35 -25.02 33.93
C LYS A 251 10.29 -23.82 33.77
N LYS A 252 9.96 -22.86 32.91
CA LYS A 252 10.81 -21.71 32.61
C LYS A 252 10.40 -20.45 33.38
N PHE A 253 9.11 -20.31 33.65
CA PHE A 253 8.58 -19.14 34.35
C PHE A 253 8.45 -19.34 35.88
N GLY A 254 8.60 -20.57 36.37
CA GLY A 254 8.51 -20.93 37.81
C GLY A 254 7.13 -21.43 38.15
#